data_808952c05a0b53137ff5558d68fe8c16
#
_entry.id   808952c05a0b53137ff5558d68fe8c16
#
_cell.length_a   1.000
_cell.length_b   1.000
_cell.length_c   1.000
_cell.angle_alpha   90.00
_cell.angle_beta   90.00
_cell.angle_gamma   90.00
#
_symmetry.space_group_name_H-M   'P 1'
#
loop_
_entity.id
_entity.type
_entity.pdbx_description
1 polymer ?
#
loop_
_entity_poly.entity_id
_entity_poly.type
_entity_poly.pdbx_seq_one_letter_code
_entity_poly.pdbx_strand_id
1 'polypeptide(L)'
;MNKKLSALFFILLFTPFVLFAQNASDSSAYKQEKPVEVKEAKKKWYETLSLRGYTQIRYNRLLETNGQLKCDQCDRSIGDGGGLFFRRARLTLFGDVHPRVYMYIQTDLATNALISGPASSVTGMGFVQLRDLYGDIYLNEAKSLRTRVGLSKIPFGFDNIQSSQNRIAFDRSDAINSGMYNERDMAVLFYFTPPKIRERYKYLVSSGLKGSGDYGVLGFGIFNGQTTNRLDYGNAQHVVARASYPFLLSSGQYIEAGVSGFTGYFNTKEIKNVDVLSPTNIQEQRIDGFLVVYPQPIGFQMEYNWGMGPRFTNENGVFSVQRKPLDGGYAQVMFLQKVKKMAFIPYVRAQYYNGGKKIEQDARSYIVKELEYGLEYQINSALEFTVAYTMSDRRFEDSKKPINHQKGNFLRLQLQFNY
;
A
#
# COMPACT_ATOMS: atom_id res chain seq x y z
N MET A 1 -6.77 60.86 -23.78
CA MET A 1 -6.11 61.67 -22.73
C MET A 1 -5.00 60.84 -22.11
N ASN A 2 -3.80 61.35 -22.32
CA ASN A 2 -2.51 60.77 -21.91
C ASN A 2 -2.40 60.50 -20.41
N LYS A 3 -1.64 59.44 -20.02
CA LYS A 3 -0.41 59.63 -19.23
C LYS A 3 0.41 58.32 -19.15
N LYS A 4 1.62 58.45 -19.66
CA LYS A 4 2.82 57.61 -19.47
C LYS A 4 3.32 57.75 -18.03
N LEU A 5 4.08 56.76 -17.57
CA LEU A 5 5.32 56.81 -16.75
C LEU A 5 5.47 55.49 -16.05
N SER A 6 6.60 54.89 -15.77
CA SER A 6 8.03 55.02 -16.13
C SER A 6 8.68 53.80 -15.48
N ALA A 7 9.55 53.17 -16.21
CA ALA A 7 10.46 52.11 -15.70
C ALA A 7 11.51 52.73 -14.77
N LEU A 8 11.81 52.06 -13.65
CA LEU A 8 13.03 52.29 -12.88
C LEU A 8 13.83 51.02 -12.77
N PHE A 9 14.94 50.99 -13.49
CA PHE A 9 16.02 50.05 -13.40
C PHE A 9 16.83 50.29 -12.12
N PHE A 10 17.01 49.23 -11.30
CA PHE A 10 18.05 49.24 -10.26
C PHE A 10 19.13 48.22 -10.65
N ILE A 11 20.24 48.78 -11.14
CA ILE A 11 21.51 48.08 -11.34
C ILE A 11 22.26 48.14 -10.01
N LEU A 12 22.50 47.00 -9.38
CA LEU A 12 23.45 46.87 -8.27
C LEU A 12 24.72 46.23 -8.76
N LEU A 13 25.76 47.09 -8.81
CA LEU A 13 27.15 46.75 -9.10
C LEU A 13 27.72 45.86 -7.98
N PHE A 14 28.15 44.65 -8.29
CA PHE A 14 29.04 43.88 -7.47
C PHE A 14 30.49 44.17 -7.83
N THR A 15 31.21 44.83 -6.93
CA THR A 15 32.67 44.97 -6.99
C THR A 15 33.33 43.79 -6.29
N PRO A 16 34.32 43.14 -6.84
CA PRO A 16 35.09 42.11 -6.14
C PRO A 16 36.17 42.78 -5.26
N PHE A 17 36.11 42.47 -3.99
CA PHE A 17 37.21 42.78 -3.07
C PHE A 17 38.34 41.76 -3.27
N VAL A 18 39.45 42.22 -3.85
CA VAL A 18 40.70 41.49 -3.90
C VAL A 18 41.48 41.82 -2.63
N LEU A 19 41.61 40.87 -1.72
CA LEU A 19 42.51 41.00 -0.56
C LEU A 19 43.90 40.46 -0.98
N PHE A 20 44.88 41.36 -1.01
CA PHE A 20 46.28 41.01 -1.05
C PHE A 20 46.72 40.50 0.32
N ALA A 21 47.08 39.24 0.44
CA ALA A 21 47.80 38.70 1.57
C ALA A 21 49.32 38.82 1.31
N GLN A 22 50.02 39.61 2.09
CA GLN A 22 51.45 39.70 2.09
C GLN A 22 52.06 38.44 2.71
N ASN A 23 53.05 37.87 1.99
CA ASN A 23 53.87 36.81 2.47
C ASN A 23 54.78 37.27 3.62
N ALA A 24 54.62 36.68 4.79
CA ALA A 24 55.64 36.62 5.82
C ALA A 24 56.23 35.20 5.81
N SER A 25 57.46 35.10 5.33
CA SER A 25 58.21 33.86 5.42
C SER A 25 58.75 33.72 6.84
N ASP A 26 58.19 32.79 7.60
CA ASP A 26 58.82 32.28 8.81
C ASP A 26 59.02 30.76 8.69
N SER A 27 60.23 30.36 8.58
CA SER A 27 60.70 28.99 8.47
C SER A 27 60.79 28.38 9.86
N SER A 28 59.72 27.82 10.37
CA SER A 28 59.79 26.83 11.43
C SER A 28 59.36 25.47 10.87
N ALA A 29 60.27 24.52 10.93
CA ALA A 29 60.08 23.15 10.49
C ALA A 29 58.99 22.48 11.33
N TYR A 30 57.73 22.55 10.87
CA TYR A 30 56.67 21.68 11.34
C TYR A 30 56.92 20.28 10.80
N LYS A 31 57.25 19.35 11.70
CA LYS A 31 57.12 17.91 11.41
C LYS A 31 55.67 17.65 11.03
N GLN A 32 55.43 17.30 9.77
CA GLN A 32 54.15 16.74 9.34
C GLN A 32 53.94 15.41 10.09
N GLU A 33 53.12 15.47 11.17
CA GLU A 33 52.53 14.26 11.70
C GLU A 33 51.63 13.67 10.63
N LYS A 34 51.92 12.39 10.24
CA LYS A 34 51.04 11.65 9.34
C LYS A 34 49.63 11.68 9.90
N PRO A 35 48.60 11.97 9.09
CA PRO A 35 47.23 11.87 9.54
C PRO A 35 47.01 10.51 10.20
N VAL A 36 46.65 10.53 11.47
CA VAL A 36 46.21 9.31 12.16
C VAL A 36 44.95 8.84 11.41
N GLU A 37 45.09 7.74 10.71
CA GLU A 37 43.98 7.05 10.04
C GLU A 37 43.05 6.55 11.15
N VAL A 38 42.06 7.39 11.50
CA VAL A 38 41.00 7.03 12.44
C VAL A 38 40.20 5.95 11.72
N LYS A 39 40.53 4.68 11.94
CA LYS A 39 39.69 3.57 11.52
C LYS A 39 38.34 3.78 12.16
N GLU A 40 37.34 4.21 11.37
CA GLU A 40 35.96 4.24 11.83
C GLU A 40 35.62 2.87 12.43
N ALA A 41 35.26 2.86 13.70
CA ALA A 41 34.85 1.65 14.38
C ALA A 41 33.68 1.04 13.60
N LYS A 42 33.77 -0.22 13.19
CA LYS A 42 32.70 -0.92 12.49
C LYS A 42 31.43 -0.82 13.34
N LYS A 43 30.42 -0.13 12.83
CA LYS A 43 29.10 -0.07 13.49
C LYS A 43 28.60 -1.45 13.77
N LYS A 44 28.08 -1.67 14.97
CA LYS A 44 27.42 -2.93 15.34
C LYS A 44 26.12 -3.05 14.51
N TRP A 45 25.72 -4.26 14.17
CA TRP A 45 24.56 -4.50 13.29
C TRP A 45 23.26 -3.83 13.78
N TYR A 46 23.07 -3.68 15.07
CA TYR A 46 21.88 -3.04 15.65
C TYR A 46 21.91 -1.51 15.54
N GLU A 47 23.07 -0.90 15.34
CA GLU A 47 23.24 0.53 15.12
C GLU A 47 22.81 0.96 13.71
N THR A 48 22.60 -0.01 12.82
CA THR A 48 22.08 0.21 11.46
C THR A 48 20.56 0.11 11.38
N LEU A 49 19.91 -0.31 12.46
CA LEU A 49 18.45 -0.45 12.50
C LEU A 49 17.77 0.91 12.74
N SER A 50 16.66 1.09 12.06
CA SER A 50 15.80 2.27 12.17
C SER A 50 14.43 1.84 12.66
N LEU A 51 13.82 2.67 13.49
CA LEU A 51 12.44 2.51 13.97
C LEU A 51 11.57 3.61 13.38
N ARG A 52 10.39 3.27 12.92
CA ARG A 52 9.33 4.20 12.53
C ARG A 52 7.97 3.59 12.79
N GLY A 53 6.95 4.41 12.78
CA GLY A 53 5.60 3.91 12.92
C GLY A 53 4.54 4.89 12.45
N TYR A 54 3.31 4.45 12.53
CA TYR A 54 2.15 5.31 12.35
C TYR A 54 0.92 4.73 13.04
N THR A 55 0.05 5.63 13.48
CA THR A 55 -1.24 5.29 14.09
C THR A 55 -2.35 5.97 13.32
N GLN A 56 -3.39 5.21 12.97
CA GLN A 56 -4.61 5.70 12.33
C GLN A 56 -5.79 5.52 13.28
N ILE A 57 -6.42 6.62 13.65
CA ILE A 57 -7.68 6.66 14.41
C ILE A 57 -8.77 7.05 13.41
N ARG A 58 -9.84 6.26 13.36
CA ARG A 58 -10.90 6.44 12.39
C ARG A 58 -12.26 6.54 13.07
N TYR A 59 -13.12 7.38 12.52
CA TYR A 59 -14.54 7.41 12.82
C TYR A 59 -15.34 7.08 11.55
N ASN A 60 -16.26 6.15 11.68
CA ASN A 60 -17.11 5.68 10.58
C ASN A 60 -18.57 6.10 10.75
N ARG A 61 -19.34 5.87 9.69
CA ARG A 61 -20.80 5.86 9.70
C ARG A 61 -21.42 7.20 10.05
N LEU A 62 -20.70 8.30 9.91
CA LEU A 62 -21.30 9.61 9.93
C LEU A 62 -22.21 9.77 8.69
N LEU A 63 -23.36 10.37 8.84
CA LEU A 63 -24.32 10.59 7.75
C LEU A 63 -24.71 9.28 7.02
N GLU A 64 -24.66 8.14 7.73
CA GLU A 64 -24.98 6.85 7.15
C GLU A 64 -26.46 6.75 6.83
N THR A 65 -26.78 6.39 5.59
CA THR A 65 -28.15 6.25 5.11
C THR A 65 -28.66 4.81 5.11
N ASN A 66 -27.76 3.82 5.30
CA ASN A 66 -28.10 2.39 5.31
C ASN A 66 -27.16 1.57 6.19
N GLY A 67 -27.59 1.18 7.37
CA GLY A 67 -26.84 0.35 8.32
C GLY A 67 -26.61 -1.09 7.88
N GLN A 68 -27.23 -1.56 6.79
CA GLN A 68 -27.05 -2.90 6.25
C GLN A 68 -25.86 -3.03 5.29
N LEU A 69 -25.22 -1.91 4.93
CA LEU A 69 -23.98 -1.95 4.15
C LEU A 69 -22.90 -2.69 4.93
N LYS A 70 -22.30 -3.71 4.31
CA LYS A 70 -21.23 -4.53 4.90
C LYS A 70 -20.14 -4.83 3.90
N CYS A 71 -18.95 -4.99 4.42
CA CYS A 71 -17.80 -5.52 3.71
C CYS A 71 -16.85 -6.19 4.69
N ASP A 72 -16.82 -7.51 4.75
CA ASP A 72 -15.99 -8.27 5.70
C ASP A 72 -14.48 -8.12 5.41
N GLN A 73 -14.11 -7.95 4.13
CA GLN A 73 -12.71 -7.73 3.72
C GLN A 73 -12.29 -6.27 3.75
N CYS A 74 -13.25 -5.35 3.72
CA CYS A 74 -12.97 -3.95 3.91
C CYS A 74 -12.58 -3.75 5.38
N ASP A 75 -12.27 -2.60 5.67
CA ASP A 75 -12.14 -2.15 7.01
C ASP A 75 -13.44 -2.30 7.80
N ARG A 76 -13.36 -2.17 9.12
CA ARG A 76 -14.50 -1.85 9.98
C ARG A 76 -15.22 -0.56 9.58
N SER A 77 -14.76 0.07 8.52
CA SER A 77 -15.37 1.25 7.94
C SER A 77 -16.76 1.03 7.39
N ILE A 78 -17.12 -0.21 7.11
CA ILE A 78 -18.41 -0.57 6.52
C ILE A 78 -18.93 -1.79 7.26
N GLY A 79 -20.04 -1.66 7.96
CA GLY A 79 -20.67 -2.72 8.74
C GLY A 79 -20.90 -2.37 10.21
N ASP A 80 -21.07 -3.37 11.08
CA ASP A 80 -21.55 -3.22 12.46
C ASP A 80 -20.53 -2.59 13.43
N GLY A 81 -19.29 -2.41 13.04
CA GLY A 81 -18.21 -1.89 13.88
C GLY A 81 -18.02 -0.37 13.81
N GLY A 82 -19.08 0.41 13.67
CA GLY A 82 -19.03 1.87 13.59
C GLY A 82 -18.53 2.55 14.86
N GLY A 83 -18.25 3.86 14.76
CA GLY A 83 -17.78 4.69 15.86
C GLY A 83 -16.30 5.04 15.73
N LEU A 84 -15.70 5.44 16.85
CA LEU A 84 -14.28 5.79 16.95
C LEU A 84 -13.45 4.55 17.29
N PHE A 85 -12.41 4.28 16.52
CA PHE A 85 -11.54 3.12 16.78
C PHE A 85 -10.13 3.30 16.20
N PHE A 86 -9.17 2.52 16.73
CA PHE A 86 -7.86 2.39 16.12
C PHE A 86 -7.95 1.51 14.89
N ARG A 87 -7.69 2.10 13.73
CA ARG A 87 -7.67 1.34 12.47
C ARG A 87 -6.35 0.62 12.27
N ARG A 88 -5.24 1.28 12.60
CA ARG A 88 -3.88 0.76 12.58
C ARG A 88 -3.05 1.41 13.66
N ALA A 89 -2.16 0.63 14.26
CA ALA A 89 -1.13 1.13 15.16
C ALA A 89 0.14 0.31 14.87
N ARG A 90 0.97 0.79 13.95
CA ARG A 90 2.09 0.02 13.40
C ARG A 90 3.44 0.53 13.84
N LEU A 91 4.28 -0.42 14.23
CA LEU A 91 5.70 -0.21 14.48
C LEU A 91 6.49 -1.00 13.44
N THR A 92 7.54 -0.38 12.92
CA THR A 92 8.39 -0.98 11.89
C THR A 92 9.84 -0.82 12.28
N LEU A 93 10.54 -1.93 12.45
CA LEU A 93 11.98 -2.01 12.64
C LEU A 93 12.62 -2.52 11.35
N PHE A 94 13.63 -1.82 10.83
CA PHE A 94 14.24 -2.16 9.56
C PHE A 94 15.67 -1.65 9.44
N GLY A 95 16.48 -2.32 8.63
CA GLY A 95 17.86 -1.90 8.34
C GLY A 95 18.72 -3.00 7.77
N ASP A 96 19.94 -2.65 7.36
CA ASP A 96 20.94 -3.59 6.86
C ASP A 96 21.66 -4.24 8.06
N VAL A 97 21.36 -5.51 8.38
CA VAL A 97 22.05 -6.31 9.42
C VAL A 97 23.40 -6.82 8.94
N HIS A 98 23.60 -6.83 7.63
CA HIS A 98 24.84 -7.17 6.94
C HIS A 98 24.88 -6.42 5.59
N PRO A 99 26.03 -6.09 5.00
CA PRO A 99 26.07 -5.39 3.70
C PRO A 99 25.22 -6.02 2.58
N ARG A 100 24.97 -7.33 2.68
CA ARG A 100 24.13 -8.07 1.72
C ARG A 100 22.80 -8.56 2.29
N VAL A 101 22.45 -8.19 3.52
CA VAL A 101 21.20 -8.66 4.16
C VAL A 101 20.50 -7.49 4.80
N TYR A 102 19.31 -7.19 4.31
CA TYR A 102 18.39 -6.22 4.90
C TYR A 102 17.26 -6.96 5.62
N MET A 103 16.86 -6.46 6.77
CA MET A 103 15.79 -7.02 7.59
C MET A 103 14.66 -6.01 7.74
N TYR A 104 13.42 -6.50 7.75
CA TYR A 104 12.22 -5.69 7.93
C TYR A 104 11.21 -6.44 8.79
N ILE A 105 10.79 -5.80 9.87
CA ILE A 105 9.77 -6.32 10.80
C ILE A 105 8.71 -5.24 10.97
N GLN A 106 7.46 -5.58 10.77
CA GLN A 106 6.33 -4.70 11.04
C GLN A 106 5.27 -5.41 11.87
N THR A 107 4.87 -4.80 12.98
CA THR A 107 3.76 -5.24 13.82
C THR A 107 2.58 -4.27 13.71
N ASP A 108 1.38 -4.76 14.00
CA ASP A 108 0.16 -3.96 14.12
C ASP A 108 -0.51 -4.25 15.47
N LEU A 109 -0.68 -3.24 16.29
CA LEU A 109 -1.25 -3.31 17.63
C LEU A 109 -2.78 -3.10 17.63
N ALA A 110 -3.37 -2.71 16.50
CA ALA A 110 -4.80 -2.40 16.35
C ALA A 110 -5.61 -3.57 15.78
N THR A 111 -5.31 -4.81 16.16
CA THR A 111 -5.75 -6.01 15.43
C THR A 111 -7.10 -6.60 15.85
N ASN A 112 -7.84 -5.96 16.71
CA ASN A 112 -9.14 -6.48 17.18
C ASN A 112 -10.22 -6.66 16.09
N ALA A 113 -9.89 -6.42 14.82
CA ALA A 113 -10.87 -6.32 13.75
C ALA A 113 -11.36 -7.64 13.15
N LEU A 114 -10.68 -8.75 13.38
CA LEU A 114 -10.88 -9.96 12.58
C LEU A 114 -11.00 -11.26 13.39
N ILE A 115 -11.19 -11.16 14.69
CA ILE A 115 -11.54 -12.34 15.47
C ILE A 115 -13.03 -12.59 15.25
N SER A 116 -13.34 -13.39 14.26
CA SER A 116 -14.67 -13.89 13.98
C SER A 116 -14.99 -15.00 14.98
N GLY A 117 -15.44 -14.63 16.15
CA GLY A 117 -16.03 -15.48 17.17
C GLY A 117 -17.22 -14.75 17.80
N PRO A 118 -18.06 -15.43 18.59
CA PRO A 118 -19.08 -14.74 19.33
C PRO A 118 -18.42 -13.63 20.15
N ALA A 119 -18.98 -12.43 20.09
CA ALA A 119 -18.43 -11.20 20.65
C ALA A 119 -18.16 -11.23 22.17
N SER A 120 -18.44 -12.35 22.82
CA SER A 120 -18.38 -12.53 24.28
C SER A 120 -17.00 -12.88 24.84
N SER A 121 -16.00 -13.19 24.04
CA SER A 121 -14.75 -13.72 24.58
C SER A 121 -13.46 -12.95 24.30
N VAL A 122 -13.45 -11.95 23.43
CA VAL A 122 -12.24 -11.15 23.16
C VAL A 122 -12.57 -9.68 22.98
N THR A 123 -12.85 -9.01 24.05
CA THR A 123 -12.82 -7.56 24.15
C THR A 123 -11.39 -7.11 24.40
N GLY A 124 -10.57 -6.98 23.38
CA GLY A 124 -9.22 -6.54 23.67
C GLY A 124 -8.50 -5.92 22.48
N MET A 125 -8.05 -4.70 22.63
CA MET A 125 -6.87 -4.17 21.95
C MET A 125 -5.63 -4.93 22.46
N GLY A 126 -5.58 -6.25 22.31
CA GLY A 126 -4.60 -7.07 23.03
C GLY A 126 -3.75 -7.98 22.15
N PHE A 127 -3.97 -8.02 20.83
CA PHE A 127 -3.19 -8.88 19.96
C PHE A 127 -2.21 -8.09 19.11
N VAL A 128 -0.93 -8.37 19.29
CA VAL A 128 0.11 -7.93 18.37
C VAL A 128 0.09 -8.85 17.15
N GLN A 129 -0.30 -8.34 16.02
CA GLN A 129 -0.25 -9.07 14.77
C GLN A 129 1.07 -8.79 14.03
N LEU A 130 1.79 -9.84 13.68
CA LEU A 130 2.92 -9.73 12.76
C LEU A 130 2.38 -9.45 11.35
N ARG A 131 2.78 -8.29 10.78
CA ARG A 131 2.36 -7.90 9.42
C ARG A 131 3.41 -8.24 8.39
N ASP A 132 4.65 -7.89 8.64
CA ASP A 132 5.79 -8.21 7.78
C ASP A 132 6.93 -8.74 8.66
N LEU A 133 7.57 -9.80 8.20
CA LEU A 133 8.82 -10.31 8.72
C LEU A 133 9.57 -10.97 7.57
N TYR A 134 10.51 -10.25 6.98
CA TYR A 134 11.28 -10.77 5.87
C TYR A 134 12.73 -10.28 5.87
N GLY A 135 13.58 -11.05 5.20
CA GLY A 135 14.93 -10.66 4.84
C GLY A 135 15.05 -10.47 3.32
N ASP A 136 15.69 -9.39 2.89
CA ASP A 136 16.17 -9.23 1.52
C ASP A 136 17.63 -9.60 1.47
N ILE A 137 17.98 -10.59 0.64
CA ILE A 137 19.36 -11.06 0.39
C ILE A 137 19.79 -10.48 -0.94
N TYR A 138 20.78 -9.59 -0.94
CA TYR A 138 21.33 -8.98 -2.15
C TYR A 138 22.33 -9.92 -2.82
N LEU A 139 22.05 -10.30 -4.06
CA LEU A 139 22.83 -11.26 -4.82
C LEU A 139 24.07 -10.62 -5.48
N ASN A 140 24.08 -9.29 -5.62
CA ASN A 140 25.20 -8.54 -6.18
C ASN A 140 25.51 -7.27 -5.38
N GLU A 141 26.68 -6.68 -5.58
CA GLU A 141 27.17 -5.49 -4.86
C GLU A 141 26.34 -4.24 -5.17
N ALA A 142 25.86 -4.09 -6.39
CA ALA A 142 24.96 -2.99 -6.79
C ALA A 142 23.57 -3.09 -6.13
N LYS A 143 23.32 -4.18 -5.37
CA LYS A 143 22.03 -4.47 -4.75
C LYS A 143 20.86 -4.47 -5.75
N SER A 144 21.14 -4.64 -7.06
CA SER A 144 20.12 -4.61 -8.11
C SER A 144 19.31 -5.90 -8.19
N LEU A 145 19.91 -7.02 -7.78
CA LEU A 145 19.27 -8.32 -7.68
C LEU A 145 19.10 -8.69 -6.20
N ARG A 146 17.90 -9.03 -5.79
CA ARG A 146 17.63 -9.49 -4.41
C ARG A 146 16.61 -10.62 -4.39
N THR A 147 16.77 -11.49 -3.40
CA THR A 147 15.79 -12.49 -3.00
C THR A 147 15.18 -12.06 -1.69
N ARG A 148 13.85 -12.00 -1.63
CA ARG A 148 13.09 -11.77 -0.40
C ARG A 148 12.52 -13.08 0.11
N VAL A 149 12.72 -13.38 1.38
CA VAL A 149 12.19 -14.59 2.02
C VAL A 149 11.46 -14.19 3.31
N GLY A 150 10.26 -14.70 3.49
CA GLY A 150 9.46 -14.50 4.69
C GLY A 150 8.06 -13.95 4.41
N LEU A 151 7.43 -13.43 5.47
CA LEU A 151 6.11 -12.83 5.41
C LEU A 151 6.20 -11.41 4.86
N SER A 152 5.70 -11.19 3.65
CA SER A 152 5.76 -9.89 2.99
C SER A 152 4.59 -9.67 2.06
N LYS A 153 4.42 -8.44 1.60
CA LYS A 153 3.46 -8.14 0.53
C LYS A 153 3.81 -8.88 -0.74
N ILE A 154 2.79 -9.48 -1.35
CA ILE A 154 2.91 -10.14 -2.64
C ILE A 154 2.89 -9.08 -3.75
N PRO A 155 3.78 -9.14 -4.74
CA PRO A 155 3.91 -8.12 -5.79
C PRO A 155 2.80 -8.23 -6.86
N PHE A 156 1.55 -8.11 -6.43
CA PHE A 156 0.36 -8.10 -7.26
C PHE A 156 -0.37 -6.76 -7.12
N GLY A 157 -0.57 -6.08 -8.24
CA GLY A 157 -1.23 -4.78 -8.32
C GLY A 157 -0.41 -3.61 -7.74
N PHE A 158 -0.93 -2.40 -7.88
CA PHE A 158 -0.36 -1.19 -7.28
C PHE A 158 -0.98 -0.88 -5.91
N ASP A 159 -2.32 -0.88 -5.82
CA ASP A 159 -3.07 -0.56 -4.59
C ASP A 159 -2.74 -1.56 -3.45
N ASN A 160 -2.45 -2.81 -3.82
CA ASN A 160 -2.06 -3.86 -2.88
C ASN A 160 -0.69 -3.61 -2.24
N ILE A 161 0.31 -3.25 -3.04
CA ILE A 161 1.68 -3.04 -2.55
C ILE A 161 1.90 -1.64 -1.96
N GLN A 162 1.06 -0.65 -2.28
CA GLN A 162 1.12 0.67 -1.68
C GLN A 162 0.93 0.60 -0.16
N SER A 163 1.77 1.31 0.60
CA SER A 163 1.60 1.40 2.05
C SER A 163 0.29 2.10 2.40
N SER A 164 -0.43 1.57 3.39
CA SER A 164 -1.63 2.24 3.91
C SER A 164 -1.34 3.59 4.58
N GLN A 165 -0.09 3.89 4.92
CA GLN A 165 0.36 5.21 5.35
C GLN A 165 0.36 6.21 4.18
N ASN A 166 0.62 5.74 2.96
CA ASN A 166 0.75 6.58 1.77
C ASN A 166 -0.51 6.58 0.89
N ARG A 167 -1.45 5.68 1.13
CA ARG A 167 -2.67 5.58 0.33
C ARG A 167 -3.63 6.70 0.71
N ILE A 168 -4.19 7.38 -0.30
CA ILE A 168 -5.15 8.46 -0.09
C ILE A 168 -6.53 7.90 0.28
N ALA A 169 -7.05 6.96 -0.51
CA ALA A 169 -8.32 6.31 -0.21
C ALA A 169 -8.21 5.45 1.06
N PHE A 170 -9.26 5.43 1.87
CA PHE A 170 -9.25 4.71 3.14
C PHE A 170 -9.00 3.23 2.99
N ASP A 171 -9.58 2.62 1.96
CA ASP A 171 -9.50 1.19 1.72
C ASP A 171 -8.98 0.89 0.31
N ARG A 172 -8.48 -0.33 0.11
CA ARG A 172 -8.17 -0.85 -1.22
C ARG A 172 -9.45 -1.09 -2.00
N SER A 173 -9.34 -1.03 -3.32
CA SER A 173 -10.45 -1.45 -4.16
C SER A 173 -10.82 -2.90 -3.88
N ASP A 174 -12.11 -3.19 -3.92
CA ASP A 174 -12.63 -4.54 -3.71
C ASP A 174 -12.04 -5.54 -4.70
N ALA A 175 -11.83 -5.13 -5.93
CA ALA A 175 -11.24 -5.93 -6.99
C ALA A 175 -9.84 -6.45 -6.62
N ILE A 176 -8.97 -5.57 -6.13
CA ILE A 176 -7.59 -5.92 -5.78
C ILE A 176 -7.54 -6.66 -4.44
N ASN A 177 -8.29 -6.17 -3.45
CA ASN A 177 -8.35 -6.76 -2.11
C ASN A 177 -8.93 -8.18 -2.11
N SER A 178 -9.82 -8.50 -3.04
CA SER A 178 -10.38 -9.86 -3.19
C SER A 178 -9.34 -10.90 -3.59
N GLY A 179 -8.27 -10.48 -4.28
CA GLY A 179 -7.18 -11.36 -4.70
C GLY A 179 -6.19 -11.67 -3.58
N MET A 180 -5.84 -10.64 -2.84
CA MET A 180 -4.78 -10.68 -1.81
C MET A 180 -5.31 -10.11 -0.50
N TYR A 181 -6.15 -10.87 0.19
CA TYR A 181 -6.65 -10.47 1.50
C TYR A 181 -5.48 -10.22 2.46
N ASN A 182 -5.48 -9.06 3.13
CA ASN A 182 -4.38 -8.58 3.98
C ASN A 182 -3.02 -8.35 3.25
N GLU A 183 -2.95 -8.44 1.92
CA GLU A 183 -1.82 -8.10 1.03
C GLU A 183 -0.59 -8.98 1.14
N ARG A 184 -0.47 -9.80 2.15
CA ARG A 184 0.76 -10.49 2.54
C ARG A 184 0.59 -11.99 2.60
N ASP A 185 1.70 -12.68 2.37
CA ASP A 185 1.80 -14.12 2.57
C ASP A 185 3.25 -14.52 2.82
N MET A 186 3.47 -15.76 3.25
CA MET A 186 4.79 -16.39 3.26
C MET A 186 5.22 -16.63 1.83
N ALA A 187 6.40 -16.12 1.49
CA ALA A 187 6.86 -16.09 0.11
C ALA A 187 8.39 -16.20 -0.04
N VAL A 188 8.80 -16.65 -1.21
CA VAL A 188 10.15 -16.50 -1.76
C VAL A 188 10.02 -15.73 -3.07
N LEU A 189 10.55 -14.51 -3.10
CA LEU A 189 10.38 -13.55 -4.19
C LEU A 189 11.73 -13.07 -4.69
N PHE A 190 11.88 -12.98 -6.00
CA PHE A 190 13.06 -12.45 -6.67
C PHE A 190 12.72 -11.11 -7.30
N TYR A 191 13.60 -10.12 -7.11
CA TYR A 191 13.42 -8.77 -7.63
C TYR A 191 14.66 -8.30 -8.37
N PHE A 192 14.41 -7.65 -9.50
CA PHE A 192 15.44 -6.90 -10.23
C PHE A 192 15.05 -5.41 -10.23
N THR A 193 15.94 -4.56 -9.69
CA THR A 193 15.78 -3.10 -9.70
C THR A 193 17.12 -2.44 -9.93
N PRO A 194 17.38 -1.82 -11.08
CA PRO A 194 18.60 -1.02 -11.29
C PRO A 194 18.72 0.07 -10.21
N PRO A 195 19.94 0.41 -9.73
CA PRO A 195 20.13 1.37 -8.64
C PRO A 195 19.44 2.72 -8.88
N LYS A 196 19.58 3.29 -10.08
CA LYS A 196 18.92 4.54 -10.49
C LYS A 196 17.38 4.48 -10.39
N ILE A 197 16.80 3.33 -10.69
CA ILE A 197 15.34 3.14 -10.60
C ILE A 197 14.90 2.93 -9.15
N ARG A 198 15.73 2.28 -8.32
CA ARG A 198 15.48 2.18 -6.88
C ARG A 198 15.39 3.56 -6.21
N GLU A 199 16.27 4.48 -6.58
CA GLU A 199 16.22 5.85 -6.09
C GLU A 199 14.94 6.57 -6.52
N ARG A 200 14.46 6.32 -7.75
CA ARG A 200 13.15 6.86 -8.19
C ARG A 200 12.00 6.33 -7.31
N TYR A 201 11.93 5.02 -7.08
CA TYR A 201 10.91 4.46 -6.18
C TYR A 201 11.00 5.05 -4.77
N LYS A 202 12.21 5.21 -4.23
CA LYS A 202 12.42 5.86 -2.93
C LYS A 202 11.92 7.31 -2.94
N TYR A 203 12.25 8.06 -3.99
CA TYR A 203 11.79 9.44 -4.15
C TYR A 203 10.27 9.54 -4.22
N LEU A 204 9.61 8.72 -5.01
CA LEU A 204 8.14 8.71 -5.15
C LEU A 204 7.41 8.49 -3.82
N VAL A 205 8.02 7.76 -2.88
CA VAL A 205 7.49 7.57 -1.52
C VAL A 205 7.85 8.77 -0.63
N SER A 206 9.13 9.16 -0.57
CA SER A 206 9.62 10.14 0.41
C SER A 206 9.22 11.58 0.09
N SER A 207 8.91 11.89 -1.18
CA SER A 207 8.47 13.23 -1.62
C SER A 207 6.96 13.49 -1.42
N GLY A 208 6.21 12.50 -0.90
CA GLY A 208 4.77 12.59 -0.71
C GLY A 208 3.94 12.40 -1.98
N LEU A 209 4.55 11.88 -3.06
CA LEU A 209 3.86 11.60 -4.33
C LEU A 209 3.01 10.33 -4.29
N LYS A 210 2.91 9.68 -3.14
CA LYS A 210 2.05 8.49 -2.93
C LYS A 210 2.53 7.23 -3.67
N GLY A 211 3.85 7.06 -3.82
CA GLY A 211 4.45 5.87 -4.44
C GLY A 211 4.21 4.57 -3.65
N SER A 212 4.34 3.44 -4.34
CA SER A 212 4.14 2.10 -3.75
C SER A 212 5.41 1.54 -3.06
N GLY A 213 6.59 2.04 -3.41
CA GLY A 213 7.89 1.51 -2.98
C GLY A 213 8.53 0.58 -4.00
N ASP A 214 9.71 0.03 -3.67
CA ASP A 214 10.49 -0.82 -4.57
C ASP A 214 10.05 -2.30 -4.45
N TYR A 215 9.26 -2.75 -5.41
CA TYR A 215 8.89 -4.15 -5.62
C TYR A 215 9.45 -4.71 -6.95
N GLY A 216 10.59 -4.17 -7.39
CA GLY A 216 11.26 -4.55 -8.64
C GLY A 216 10.69 -3.86 -9.88
N VAL A 217 11.57 -3.61 -10.85
CA VAL A 217 11.17 -3.41 -12.25
C VAL A 217 10.64 -4.74 -12.79
N LEU A 218 11.30 -5.83 -12.42
CA LEU A 218 10.82 -7.19 -12.59
C LEU A 218 10.79 -7.87 -11.22
N GLY A 219 9.73 -8.60 -10.96
CA GLY A 219 9.54 -9.39 -9.76
C GLY A 219 8.83 -10.70 -10.10
N PHE A 220 9.25 -11.80 -9.49
CA PHE A 220 8.59 -13.09 -9.61
C PHE A 220 8.87 -13.95 -8.37
N GLY A 221 8.06 -14.95 -8.13
CA GLY A 221 8.29 -15.89 -7.05
C GLY A 221 7.09 -16.75 -6.72
N ILE A 222 7.20 -17.40 -5.57
CA ILE A 222 6.19 -18.31 -5.05
C ILE A 222 5.70 -17.83 -3.68
N PHE A 223 4.44 -18.14 -3.36
CA PHE A 223 3.83 -17.85 -2.07
C PHE A 223 2.75 -18.90 -1.73
N ASN A 224 2.36 -19.00 -0.48
CA ASN A 224 1.44 -20.04 -0.04
C ASN A 224 0.01 -19.90 -0.61
N GLY A 225 -0.49 -18.67 -0.77
CA GLY A 225 -1.83 -18.42 -1.32
C GLY A 225 -2.94 -18.26 -0.29
N GLN A 226 -2.62 -18.36 1.00
CA GLN A 226 -3.60 -18.42 2.08
C GLN A 226 -3.80 -17.16 2.85
N THR A 227 -2.91 -16.22 2.70
CA THR A 227 -2.89 -14.96 3.41
C THR A 227 -2.17 -14.99 4.77
N THR A 228 -1.95 -13.80 5.31
CA THR A 228 -1.23 -13.58 6.55
C THR A 228 -1.78 -14.37 7.74
N ASN A 229 -0.90 -15.07 8.46
CA ASN A 229 -1.17 -15.72 9.73
C ASN A 229 -2.26 -16.82 9.65
N ARG A 230 -2.37 -17.50 8.54
CA ARG A 230 -3.22 -18.69 8.37
C ARG A 230 -2.37 -19.94 8.12
N LEU A 231 -2.93 -21.08 8.50
CA LEU A 231 -2.33 -22.38 8.17
C LEU A 231 -2.49 -22.66 6.67
N ASP A 232 -1.52 -23.35 6.10
CA ASP A 232 -1.59 -23.86 4.73
C ASP A 232 -2.30 -25.21 4.72
N TYR A 233 -3.45 -25.25 4.08
CA TYR A 233 -4.20 -26.48 3.83
C TYR A 233 -3.97 -27.01 2.41
N GLY A 234 -3.23 -26.26 1.58
CA GLY A 234 -2.92 -26.60 0.20
C GLY A 234 -1.58 -27.30 0.07
N ASN A 235 -1.43 -28.11 -0.99
CA ASN A 235 -0.17 -28.75 -1.35
C ASN A 235 0.54 -28.06 -2.52
N ALA A 236 -0.01 -26.94 -3.02
CA ALA A 236 0.49 -26.25 -4.20
C ALA A 236 0.63 -24.75 -3.90
N GLN A 237 1.85 -24.23 -4.04
CA GLN A 237 2.11 -22.81 -3.93
C GLN A 237 1.51 -22.06 -5.13
N HIS A 238 1.22 -20.79 -4.89
CA HIS A 238 0.91 -19.83 -5.94
C HIS A 238 2.20 -19.26 -6.54
N VAL A 239 2.15 -18.98 -7.83
CA VAL A 239 3.23 -18.30 -8.55
C VAL A 239 2.77 -16.88 -8.89
N VAL A 240 3.65 -15.90 -8.71
CA VAL A 240 3.39 -14.49 -9.02
C VAL A 240 4.49 -13.94 -9.91
N ALA A 241 4.12 -13.06 -10.84
CA ALA A 241 5.05 -12.27 -11.62
C ALA A 241 4.55 -10.82 -11.75
N ARG A 242 5.50 -9.87 -11.84
CA ARG A 242 5.26 -8.44 -11.99
C ARG A 242 6.32 -7.81 -12.88
N ALA A 243 5.90 -6.87 -13.71
CA ALA A 243 6.77 -5.92 -14.39
C ALA A 243 6.20 -4.51 -14.21
N SER A 244 7.03 -3.55 -13.80
CA SER A 244 6.63 -2.15 -13.68
C SER A 244 7.81 -1.22 -13.88
N TYR A 245 7.55 0.01 -14.37
CA TYR A 245 8.60 0.98 -14.58
C TYR A 245 8.14 2.40 -14.26
N PRO A 246 8.87 3.13 -13.40
CA PRO A 246 8.62 4.53 -13.07
C PRO A 246 9.34 5.43 -14.08
N PHE A 247 8.67 5.84 -15.12
CA PHE A 247 9.18 6.79 -16.11
C PHE A 247 9.33 8.18 -15.49
N LEU A 248 10.37 8.89 -15.87
CA LEU A 248 10.55 10.32 -15.60
C LEU A 248 10.62 11.01 -16.96
N LEU A 249 9.62 11.82 -17.24
CA LEU A 249 9.53 12.58 -18.48
C LEU A 249 10.46 13.81 -18.43
N SER A 250 10.77 14.39 -19.59
CA SER A 250 11.57 15.61 -19.69
C SER A 250 10.96 16.82 -18.97
N SER A 251 9.64 16.82 -18.81
CA SER A 251 8.89 17.81 -18.04
C SER A 251 9.07 17.69 -16.51
N GLY A 252 9.74 16.64 -16.03
CA GLY A 252 9.83 16.33 -14.59
C GLY A 252 8.65 15.51 -14.05
N GLN A 253 7.66 15.19 -14.88
CA GLN A 253 6.50 14.38 -14.49
C GLN A 253 6.90 12.92 -14.34
N TYR A 254 6.51 12.29 -13.22
CA TYR A 254 6.63 10.85 -13.02
C TYR A 254 5.35 10.13 -13.45
N ILE A 255 5.53 9.03 -14.17
CA ILE A 255 4.46 8.12 -14.58
C ILE A 255 4.94 6.69 -14.30
N GLU A 256 4.15 5.88 -13.63
CA GLU A 256 4.45 4.45 -13.44
C GLU A 256 3.37 3.62 -14.13
N ALA A 257 3.80 2.67 -14.94
CA ALA A 257 2.93 1.68 -15.56
C ALA A 257 3.45 0.29 -15.21
N GLY A 258 2.55 -0.67 -15.07
CA GLY A 258 2.92 -2.03 -14.79
C GLY A 258 1.82 -3.02 -15.01
N VAL A 259 2.25 -4.29 -15.04
CA VAL A 259 1.39 -5.47 -15.12
C VAL A 259 1.86 -6.49 -14.09
N SER A 260 0.93 -7.22 -13.53
CA SER A 260 1.21 -8.32 -12.60
C SER A 260 0.19 -9.43 -12.77
N GLY A 261 0.53 -10.62 -12.34
CA GLY A 261 -0.41 -11.74 -12.35
C GLY A 261 0.02 -12.83 -11.40
N PHE A 262 -0.93 -13.64 -11.00
CA PHE A 262 -0.65 -14.85 -10.23
C PHE A 262 -1.58 -16.00 -10.62
N THR A 263 -1.13 -17.22 -10.33
CA THR A 263 -1.91 -18.45 -10.48
C THR A 263 -1.58 -19.42 -9.37
N GLY A 264 -2.55 -20.20 -8.94
CA GLY A 264 -2.40 -21.26 -7.94
C GLY A 264 -3.72 -21.96 -7.66
N TYR A 265 -3.70 -22.88 -6.69
CA TYR A 265 -4.90 -23.60 -6.24
C TYR A 265 -5.25 -23.16 -4.82
N PHE A 266 -6.44 -22.62 -4.67
CA PHE A 266 -6.99 -22.22 -3.38
C PHE A 266 -7.76 -23.38 -2.77
N ASN A 267 -7.39 -23.79 -1.53
CA ASN A 267 -8.07 -24.85 -0.82
C ASN A 267 -9.35 -24.30 -0.16
N THR A 268 -10.49 -24.95 -0.43
CA THR A 268 -11.79 -24.46 0.07
C THR A 268 -11.94 -24.57 1.59
N LYS A 269 -11.10 -25.38 2.29
CA LYS A 269 -11.03 -25.38 3.76
C LYS A 269 -10.65 -24.02 4.34
N GLU A 270 -10.05 -23.15 3.53
CA GLU A 270 -9.70 -21.77 3.90
C GLU A 270 -10.88 -20.81 3.82
N ILE A 271 -11.94 -21.19 3.10
CA ILE A 271 -13.17 -20.41 3.02
C ILE A 271 -13.86 -20.49 4.40
N LYS A 272 -14.25 -19.34 4.90
CA LYS A 272 -14.96 -19.26 6.16
C LYS A 272 -16.36 -19.86 6.03
N ASN A 273 -16.64 -20.88 6.85
CA ASN A 273 -17.98 -21.48 6.94
C ASN A 273 -18.56 -21.84 5.57
N VAL A 274 -17.96 -22.82 4.89
CA VAL A 274 -18.54 -23.39 3.66
C VAL A 274 -19.71 -24.27 4.02
N ASP A 275 -20.92 -23.78 3.79
CA ASP A 275 -22.17 -24.48 4.09
C ASP A 275 -22.78 -25.12 2.82
N VAL A 276 -22.04 -25.10 1.69
CA VAL A 276 -22.53 -25.54 0.39
C VAL A 276 -21.53 -26.46 -0.32
N LEU A 277 -21.96 -27.12 -1.37
CA LEU A 277 -21.09 -27.98 -2.19
C LEU A 277 -19.92 -27.16 -2.75
N SER A 278 -18.72 -27.69 -2.57
CA SER A 278 -17.47 -27.04 -3.01
C SER A 278 -16.42 -28.08 -3.38
N PRO A 279 -15.69 -27.93 -4.49
CA PRO A 279 -14.48 -28.70 -4.77
C PRO A 279 -13.43 -28.47 -3.67
N THR A 280 -12.58 -29.47 -3.41
CA THR A 280 -11.51 -29.35 -2.41
C THR A 280 -10.51 -28.24 -2.76
N ASN A 281 -10.18 -28.11 -4.05
CA ASN A 281 -9.27 -27.09 -4.56
C ASN A 281 -9.91 -26.38 -5.76
N ILE A 282 -9.75 -25.06 -5.79
CA ILE A 282 -10.23 -24.23 -6.91
C ILE A 282 -9.05 -23.46 -7.47
N GLN A 283 -8.80 -23.63 -8.76
CA GLN A 283 -7.77 -22.85 -9.44
C GLN A 283 -8.16 -21.38 -9.48
N GLU A 284 -7.25 -20.54 -9.00
CA GLU A 284 -7.35 -19.09 -9.09
C GLU A 284 -6.26 -18.55 -10.02
N GLN A 285 -6.65 -17.66 -10.91
CA GLN A 285 -5.76 -16.98 -11.85
C GLN A 285 -6.20 -15.54 -11.99
N ARG A 286 -5.26 -14.62 -11.90
CA ARG A 286 -5.53 -13.19 -12.08
C ARG A 286 -4.41 -12.53 -12.85
N ILE A 287 -4.80 -11.56 -13.66
CA ILE A 287 -3.89 -10.59 -14.29
C ILE A 287 -4.38 -9.20 -13.95
N ASP A 288 -3.45 -8.30 -13.73
CA ASP A 288 -3.69 -6.93 -13.30
C ASP A 288 -2.83 -5.98 -14.10
N GLY A 289 -3.41 -4.85 -14.52
CA GLY A 289 -2.68 -3.76 -15.16
C GLY A 289 -2.97 -2.44 -14.47
N PHE A 290 -1.96 -1.59 -14.33
CA PHE A 290 -2.10 -0.29 -13.67
C PHE A 290 -1.32 0.82 -14.37
N LEU A 291 -1.81 2.05 -14.19
CA LEU A 291 -1.17 3.29 -14.61
C LEU A 291 -1.30 4.33 -13.51
N VAL A 292 -0.19 4.96 -13.15
CA VAL A 292 -0.13 6.05 -12.19
C VAL A 292 0.58 7.24 -12.79
N VAL A 293 -0.13 8.35 -12.95
CA VAL A 293 0.44 9.68 -13.16
C VAL A 293 0.54 10.32 -11.78
N TYR A 294 1.75 10.53 -11.29
CA TYR A 294 1.96 11.04 -9.94
C TYR A 294 1.52 12.50 -9.80
N PRO A 295 0.98 12.92 -8.64
CA PRO A 295 0.41 14.26 -8.47
C PRO A 295 1.48 15.36 -8.47
N GLN A 296 1.66 16.01 -9.65
CA GLN A 296 2.65 17.07 -9.88
C GLN A 296 2.05 18.21 -10.78
N PRO A 297 1.02 18.97 -10.33
CA PRO A 297 0.17 18.81 -9.17
C PRO A 297 -1.03 17.84 -9.39
N ILE A 298 -1.46 17.63 -10.65
CA ILE A 298 -2.56 16.73 -10.99
C ILE A 298 -2.03 15.29 -11.04
N GLY A 299 -2.72 14.38 -10.36
CA GLY A 299 -2.43 12.95 -10.39
C GLY A 299 -3.61 12.14 -10.87
N PHE A 300 -3.30 11.01 -11.51
CA PHE A 300 -4.27 10.02 -11.94
C PHE A 300 -3.75 8.64 -11.59
N GLN A 301 -4.60 7.78 -11.07
CA GLN A 301 -4.25 6.41 -10.74
C GLN A 301 -5.39 5.50 -11.16
N MET A 302 -5.07 4.48 -11.93
CA MET A 302 -6.03 3.45 -12.31
C MET A 302 -5.39 2.07 -12.24
N GLU A 303 -6.22 1.09 -11.93
CA GLU A 303 -5.82 -0.30 -11.85
C GLU A 303 -7.03 -1.18 -12.17
N TYR A 304 -6.83 -2.22 -12.94
CA TYR A 304 -7.89 -3.15 -13.29
C TYR A 304 -7.36 -4.57 -13.35
N ASN A 305 -8.10 -5.50 -12.74
CA ASN A 305 -7.76 -6.92 -12.77
C ASN A 305 -8.88 -7.77 -13.39
N TRP A 306 -8.45 -8.85 -14.03
CA TRP A 306 -9.29 -9.89 -14.62
C TRP A 306 -8.83 -11.25 -14.11
N GLY A 307 -9.75 -12.20 -14.07
CA GLY A 307 -9.36 -13.55 -13.71
C GLY A 307 -10.51 -14.51 -13.53
N MET A 308 -10.14 -15.62 -12.92
CA MET A 308 -11.03 -16.70 -12.52
C MET A 308 -10.71 -17.07 -11.08
N GLY A 309 -11.73 -17.36 -10.28
CA GLY A 309 -11.52 -17.76 -8.88
C GLY A 309 -12.78 -18.29 -8.21
N PRO A 310 -12.66 -18.65 -6.91
CA PRO A 310 -13.79 -19.14 -6.12
C PRO A 310 -14.89 -18.09 -6.01
N ARG A 311 -16.12 -18.49 -6.25
CA ARG A 311 -17.30 -17.64 -6.13
C ARG A 311 -18.53 -18.45 -5.75
N PHE A 312 -19.31 -17.96 -4.81
CA PHE A 312 -20.65 -18.47 -4.53
C PHE A 312 -21.56 -18.36 -5.75
N THR A 313 -22.32 -19.41 -6.02
CA THR A 313 -23.31 -19.47 -7.08
C THR A 313 -24.64 -20.01 -6.57
N ASN A 314 -25.72 -19.47 -7.12
CA ASN A 314 -27.07 -19.97 -6.95
C ASN A 314 -27.61 -20.29 -8.34
N GLU A 315 -27.61 -21.57 -8.72
CA GLU A 315 -28.10 -22.06 -10.00
C GLU A 315 -29.39 -22.84 -9.75
N ASN A 316 -30.52 -22.23 -10.06
CA ASN A 316 -31.88 -22.81 -9.87
C ASN A 316 -32.14 -23.30 -8.43
N GLY A 317 -31.69 -22.61 -7.43
CA GLY A 317 -31.84 -22.96 -6.02
C GLY A 317 -30.76 -23.92 -5.48
N VAL A 318 -29.86 -24.40 -6.32
CA VAL A 318 -28.69 -25.18 -5.90
C VAL A 318 -27.53 -24.23 -5.58
N PHE A 319 -27.11 -24.23 -4.33
CA PHE A 319 -26.01 -23.41 -3.84
C PHE A 319 -24.69 -24.17 -3.93
N SER A 320 -23.68 -23.52 -4.48
CA SER A 320 -22.33 -24.11 -4.57
C SER A 320 -21.24 -23.03 -4.63
N VAL A 321 -19.99 -23.43 -4.36
CA VAL A 321 -18.81 -22.61 -4.66
C VAL A 321 -18.16 -23.17 -5.93
N GLN A 322 -18.02 -22.33 -6.94
CA GLN A 322 -17.47 -22.71 -8.23
C GLN A 322 -16.36 -21.77 -8.66
N ARG A 323 -15.53 -22.22 -9.61
CA ARG A 323 -14.59 -21.37 -10.32
C ARG A 323 -15.35 -20.51 -11.34
N LYS A 324 -15.44 -19.20 -11.11
CA LYS A 324 -16.18 -18.27 -11.97
C LYS A 324 -15.30 -17.09 -12.38
N PRO A 325 -15.62 -16.39 -13.47
CA PRO A 325 -14.96 -15.16 -13.86
C PRO A 325 -15.09 -14.09 -12.78
N LEU A 326 -14.08 -13.24 -12.73
CA LEU A 326 -14.05 -12.03 -11.92
C LEU A 326 -13.35 -10.91 -12.67
N ASP A 327 -13.81 -9.69 -12.45
CA ASP A 327 -13.20 -8.50 -13.01
C ASP A 327 -13.50 -7.26 -12.17
N GLY A 328 -12.67 -6.26 -12.30
CA GLY A 328 -12.88 -4.97 -11.66
C GLY A 328 -11.60 -4.21 -11.36
N GLY A 329 -11.79 -2.99 -10.90
CA GLY A 329 -10.69 -2.08 -10.60
C GLY A 329 -11.19 -0.76 -10.08
N TYR A 330 -10.34 0.24 -10.20
CA TYR A 330 -10.68 1.62 -9.82
C TYR A 330 -9.97 2.63 -10.73
N ALA A 331 -10.51 3.83 -10.73
CA ALA A 331 -9.86 5.03 -11.26
C ALA A 331 -9.96 6.15 -10.22
N GLN A 332 -8.89 6.90 -10.03
CA GLN A 332 -8.79 7.97 -9.06
C GLN A 332 -8.09 9.18 -9.68
N VAL A 333 -8.68 10.35 -9.51
CA VAL A 333 -8.05 11.64 -9.83
C VAL A 333 -7.75 12.35 -8.52
N MET A 334 -6.60 13.00 -8.44
CA MET A 334 -6.17 13.73 -7.25
C MET A 334 -5.42 15.00 -7.65
N PHE A 335 -5.39 15.98 -6.74
CA PHE A 335 -4.67 17.23 -6.93
C PHE A 335 -3.84 17.54 -5.69
N LEU A 336 -2.52 17.61 -5.84
CA LEU A 336 -1.60 17.91 -4.74
C LEU A 336 -1.30 19.41 -4.69
N GLN A 337 -1.83 20.09 -3.68
CA GLN A 337 -1.51 21.48 -3.37
C GLN A 337 -0.64 21.54 -2.14
N LYS A 338 0.61 22.00 -2.28
CA LYS A 338 1.53 22.27 -1.16
C LYS A 338 1.50 23.74 -0.78
N VAL A 339 1.34 24.03 0.51
CA VAL A 339 1.36 25.37 1.08
C VAL A 339 2.28 25.36 2.32
N LYS A 340 3.48 25.87 2.18
CA LYS A 340 4.54 25.79 3.22
C LYS A 340 4.81 24.33 3.62
N LYS A 341 4.54 23.99 4.89
CA LYS A 341 4.71 22.63 5.43
C LYS A 341 3.44 21.77 5.33
N MET A 342 2.36 22.32 4.82
CA MET A 342 1.07 21.65 4.69
C MET A 342 0.86 21.15 3.26
N ALA A 343 0.06 20.11 3.11
CA ALA A 343 -0.43 19.67 1.80
C ALA A 343 -1.92 19.35 1.86
N PHE A 344 -2.62 19.66 0.79
CA PHE A 344 -4.03 19.35 0.57
C PHE A 344 -4.14 18.47 -0.66
N ILE A 345 -4.83 17.35 -0.52
CA ILE A 345 -5.00 16.39 -1.62
C ILE A 345 -6.48 16.03 -1.74
N PRO A 346 -7.30 16.87 -2.38
CA PRO A 346 -8.63 16.45 -2.82
C PRO A 346 -8.53 15.34 -3.85
N TYR A 347 -9.45 14.39 -3.78
CA TYR A 347 -9.53 13.27 -4.70
C TYR A 347 -10.96 12.82 -4.96
N VAL A 348 -11.14 12.19 -6.10
CA VAL A 348 -12.36 11.45 -6.46
C VAL A 348 -11.92 10.07 -6.93
N ARG A 349 -12.54 9.02 -6.39
CA ARG A 349 -12.27 7.63 -6.75
C ARG A 349 -13.56 6.91 -7.10
N ALA A 350 -13.60 6.27 -8.25
CA ALA A 350 -14.62 5.33 -8.65
C ALA A 350 -14.06 3.91 -8.60
N GLN A 351 -14.82 2.93 -8.10
CA GLN A 351 -14.46 1.53 -8.14
C GLN A 351 -15.61 0.65 -8.60
N TYR A 352 -15.23 -0.45 -9.24
CA TYR A 352 -16.11 -1.52 -9.67
C TYR A 352 -15.49 -2.88 -9.35
N TYR A 353 -16.31 -3.83 -8.94
CA TYR A 353 -15.92 -5.22 -8.79
C TYR A 353 -17.09 -6.16 -9.06
N ASN A 354 -16.85 -7.23 -9.82
CA ASN A 354 -17.76 -8.34 -10.03
C ASN A 354 -16.99 -9.64 -9.85
N GLY A 355 -17.25 -10.38 -8.77
CA GLY A 355 -16.48 -11.59 -8.48
C GLY A 355 -16.74 -12.16 -7.10
N GLY A 356 -16.02 -13.22 -6.77
CA GLY A 356 -16.03 -13.84 -5.44
C GLY A 356 -14.98 -13.23 -4.51
N LYS A 357 -15.28 -13.20 -3.22
CA LYS A 357 -14.29 -12.93 -2.17
C LYS A 357 -14.01 -14.21 -1.40
N LYS A 358 -12.97 -14.90 -1.83
CA LYS A 358 -12.64 -16.29 -1.44
C LYS A 358 -12.53 -16.54 0.07
N ILE A 359 -12.19 -15.52 0.86
CA ILE A 359 -11.99 -15.65 2.32
C ILE A 359 -13.29 -15.44 3.11
N GLU A 360 -14.35 -14.96 2.48
CA GLU A 360 -15.66 -14.75 3.12
C GLU A 360 -16.54 -16.01 3.09
N GLN A 361 -17.68 -15.95 3.78
CA GLN A 361 -18.69 -17.02 3.80
C GLN A 361 -18.99 -17.53 2.38
N ASP A 362 -18.82 -18.84 2.15
CA ASP A 362 -19.07 -19.50 0.87
C ASP A 362 -18.36 -18.86 -0.35
N ALA A 363 -17.21 -18.23 -0.17
CA ALA A 363 -16.57 -17.39 -1.19
C ALA A 363 -17.54 -16.34 -1.77
N ARG A 364 -18.20 -15.61 -0.91
CA ARG A 364 -19.31 -14.67 -1.17
C ARG A 364 -19.19 -13.95 -2.50
N SER A 365 -20.27 -13.99 -3.28
CA SER A 365 -20.37 -13.30 -4.57
C SER A 365 -20.62 -11.80 -4.36
N TYR A 366 -19.91 -10.95 -5.08
CA TYR A 366 -20.03 -9.50 -5.01
C TYR A 366 -20.25 -8.86 -6.38
N ILE A 367 -21.10 -7.82 -6.41
CA ILE A 367 -21.08 -6.77 -7.42
C ILE A 367 -21.02 -5.46 -6.64
N VAL A 368 -19.94 -4.69 -6.84
CA VAL A 368 -19.68 -3.43 -6.13
C VAL A 368 -19.56 -2.30 -7.13
N LYS A 369 -20.23 -1.19 -6.84
CA LYS A 369 -20.07 0.10 -7.52
C LYS A 369 -19.99 1.18 -6.46
N GLU A 370 -18.89 1.90 -6.40
CA GLU A 370 -18.69 2.96 -5.42
C GLU A 370 -18.08 4.19 -6.04
N LEU A 371 -18.49 5.33 -5.51
CA LEU A 371 -17.89 6.62 -5.79
C LEU A 371 -17.52 7.27 -4.45
N GLU A 372 -16.27 7.65 -4.30
CA GLU A 372 -15.72 8.28 -3.10
C GLU A 372 -15.13 9.65 -3.43
N TYR A 373 -15.54 10.65 -2.66
CA TYR A 373 -14.98 12.00 -2.66
C TYR A 373 -14.23 12.20 -1.36
N GLY A 374 -12.98 12.62 -1.43
CA GLY A 374 -12.20 12.80 -0.22
C GLY A 374 -11.24 13.98 -0.30
N LEU A 375 -10.76 14.35 0.88
CA LEU A 375 -9.72 15.33 1.09
C LEU A 375 -8.77 14.80 2.15
N GLU A 376 -7.49 14.64 1.79
CA GLU A 376 -6.41 14.45 2.74
C GLU A 376 -5.75 15.81 3.02
N TYR A 377 -5.67 16.17 4.29
CA TYR A 377 -4.98 17.36 4.77
C TYR A 377 -3.78 16.96 5.61
N GLN A 378 -2.59 17.12 5.06
CA GLN A 378 -1.32 16.93 5.77
C GLN A 378 -0.98 18.24 6.48
N ILE A 379 -1.18 18.29 7.78
CA ILE A 379 -0.91 19.46 8.63
C ILE A 379 0.60 19.68 8.73
N ASN A 380 1.33 18.59 8.86
CA ASN A 380 2.79 18.49 8.84
C ASN A 380 3.21 17.04 8.58
N SER A 381 4.51 16.73 8.64
CA SER A 381 5.01 15.36 8.42
C SER A 381 4.51 14.32 9.43
N ALA A 382 4.13 14.76 10.62
CA ALA A 382 3.71 13.90 11.73
C ALA A 382 2.18 13.75 11.84
N LEU A 383 1.39 14.66 11.23
CA LEU A 383 -0.06 14.70 11.44
C LEU A 383 -0.82 14.90 10.14
N GLU A 384 -1.71 13.97 9.83
CA GLU A 384 -2.58 13.98 8.67
C GLU A 384 -4.04 13.77 9.08
N PHE A 385 -4.95 14.53 8.48
CA PHE A 385 -6.40 14.36 8.64
C PHE A 385 -7.01 14.06 7.29
N THR A 386 -7.89 13.06 7.23
CA THR A 386 -8.58 12.69 6.00
C THR A 386 -10.08 12.60 6.25
N VAL A 387 -10.85 13.16 5.33
CA VAL A 387 -12.30 13.03 5.27
C VAL A 387 -12.69 12.41 3.93
N ALA A 388 -13.62 11.46 3.94
CA ALA A 388 -14.13 10.84 2.72
C ALA A 388 -15.63 10.54 2.81
N TYR A 389 -16.35 10.97 1.80
CA TYR A 389 -17.77 10.66 1.59
C TYR A 389 -17.89 9.60 0.50
N THR A 390 -18.53 8.49 0.83
CA THR A 390 -18.65 7.32 -0.06
C THR A 390 -20.11 7.06 -0.38
N MET A 391 -20.42 6.93 -1.66
CA MET A 391 -21.68 6.46 -2.21
C MET A 391 -21.49 5.02 -2.66
N SER A 392 -22.21 4.08 -2.05
CA SER A 392 -21.98 2.65 -2.21
C SER A 392 -23.22 1.94 -2.71
N ASP A 393 -23.05 1.09 -3.71
CA ASP A 393 -24.03 0.13 -4.25
C ASP A 393 -23.37 -1.25 -4.24
N ARG A 394 -23.82 -2.13 -3.33
CA ARG A 394 -23.23 -3.44 -3.09
C ARG A 394 -24.26 -4.54 -3.16
N ARG A 395 -24.13 -5.43 -4.11
CA ARG A 395 -24.78 -6.73 -4.09
C ARG A 395 -23.79 -7.75 -3.53
N PHE A 396 -24.15 -8.48 -2.47
CA PHE A 396 -23.28 -9.49 -1.87
C PHE A 396 -24.11 -10.69 -1.37
N GLU A 397 -23.81 -11.88 -1.89
CA GLU A 397 -24.65 -13.04 -1.78
C GLU A 397 -23.85 -14.26 -1.35
N ASP A 398 -24.44 -15.03 -0.43
CA ASP A 398 -23.95 -16.31 0.08
C ASP A 398 -25.15 -17.22 0.41
N SER A 399 -24.93 -18.43 0.94
CA SER A 399 -26.00 -19.38 1.29
C SER A 399 -26.98 -18.83 2.33
N LYS A 400 -26.52 -17.96 3.25
CA LYS A 400 -27.35 -17.36 4.30
C LYS A 400 -28.13 -16.15 3.80
N LYS A 401 -27.65 -15.50 2.76
CA LYS A 401 -28.25 -14.31 2.14
C LYS A 401 -28.15 -14.44 0.60
N PRO A 402 -28.97 -15.34 -0.01
CA PRO A 402 -28.85 -15.62 -1.45
C PRO A 402 -29.34 -14.47 -2.34
N ILE A 403 -30.05 -13.49 -1.76
CA ILE A 403 -30.47 -12.25 -2.40
C ILE A 403 -30.19 -11.11 -1.43
N ASN A 404 -29.18 -10.30 -1.71
CA ASN A 404 -28.83 -9.19 -0.84
C ASN A 404 -28.21 -8.03 -1.63
N HIS A 405 -28.96 -6.94 -1.74
CA HIS A 405 -28.58 -5.73 -2.45
C HIS A 405 -28.75 -4.52 -1.54
N GLN A 406 -27.70 -3.81 -1.26
CA GLN A 406 -27.67 -2.69 -0.34
C GLN A 406 -27.05 -1.45 -1.01
N LYS A 407 -27.74 -0.33 -0.88
CA LYS A 407 -27.27 0.99 -1.31
C LYS A 407 -27.27 1.93 -0.14
N GLY A 408 -26.31 2.84 -0.12
CA GLY A 408 -26.25 3.86 0.92
C GLY A 408 -24.98 4.71 0.81
N ASN A 409 -24.99 5.75 1.63
CA ASN A 409 -23.91 6.73 1.68
C ASN A 409 -23.42 6.83 3.12
N PHE A 410 -22.16 7.20 3.30
CA PHE A 410 -21.57 7.42 4.62
C PHE A 410 -20.35 8.32 4.54
N LEU A 411 -20.09 9.06 5.62
CA LEU A 411 -18.91 9.89 5.80
C LEU A 411 -17.96 9.23 6.79
N ARG A 412 -16.68 9.27 6.48
CA ARG A 412 -15.60 8.74 7.31
C ARG A 412 -14.57 9.82 7.59
N LEU A 413 -14.00 9.78 8.79
CA LEU A 413 -12.93 10.66 9.24
C LEU A 413 -11.74 9.82 9.70
N GLN A 414 -10.53 10.25 9.42
CA GLN A 414 -9.32 9.59 9.90
C GLN A 414 -8.29 10.62 10.33
N LEU A 415 -7.70 10.39 11.49
CA LEU A 415 -6.52 11.08 11.96
C LEU A 415 -5.34 10.12 11.93
N GLN A 416 -4.23 10.51 11.32
CA GLN A 416 -3.01 9.72 11.24
C GLN A 416 -1.84 10.47 11.90
N PHE A 417 -1.17 9.76 12.80
CA PHE A 417 0.11 10.18 13.39
C PHE A 417 1.23 9.37 12.76
N ASN A 418 2.28 10.05 12.29
CA ASN A 418 3.51 9.44 11.76
C ASN A 418 4.66 9.74 12.74
N TYR A 419 5.46 8.76 13.09
CA TYR A 419 6.58 8.88 14.03
C TYR A 419 7.73 7.93 13.71
#